data_dceec98e22f42678e7d3720a7de00410
#
_entry.id   dceec98e22f42678e7d3720a7de00410
#
_cell.length_a   1.000
_cell.length_b   1.000
_cell.length_c   1.000
_cell.angle_alpha   90.00
_cell.angle_beta   90.00
_cell.angle_gamma   90.00
#
_symmetry.space_group_name_H-M   'P 1'
#
loop_
_entity.id
_entity.type
_entity.pdbx_description
1 polymer ?
#
loop_
_entity_poly.entity_id
_entity_poly.type
_entity_poly.pdbx_seq_one_letter_code
_entity_poly.pdbx_strand_id
1 'polypeptide(L)'
;MQGAPALCIRFFLVCNLFLDILRYKIVISRQAPDLLNDLLETSFRASTMGGMQLYSVIVTRDTEMKEKLSPAHFNQPMVKNAPVVLTFCADFRRFCKWCEQRKAVPGYDNLMSFMNAAMDTLLVAQTFCTLAEEAGLGICYLGTTTYNPQMIIDTLQLPELVFPLTTITVGYPDSIPAQVDRLPLEAAVHQETYHDYTSEDIDKLYAYKESLPENKQFIEENQKETLAQVFTDIRYTKKDNEFMSDNLLKVLRQQGFLK
;
A
#
# COMPACT_ATOMS: atom_id res chain seq x y z
N MET A 1 11.95 -1.26 -42.43
CA MET A 1 12.06 -1.40 -40.96
C MET A 1 11.32 -0.24 -40.35
N GLN A 2 10.06 -0.46 -39.98
CA GLN A 2 9.22 0.55 -39.35
C GLN A 2 9.46 0.50 -37.84
N GLY A 3 9.80 1.64 -37.25
CA GLY A 3 10.09 1.77 -35.83
C GLY A 3 8.84 1.53 -34.98
N ALA A 4 9.00 0.74 -33.95
CA ALA A 4 8.00 0.54 -32.92
C ALA A 4 7.71 1.87 -32.19
N PRO A 5 6.45 2.20 -31.90
CA PRO A 5 6.13 3.40 -31.13
C PRO A 5 6.68 3.24 -29.70
N ALA A 6 7.39 4.25 -29.22
CA ALA A 6 7.81 4.35 -27.85
C ALA A 6 6.58 4.28 -26.94
N LEU A 7 6.49 3.23 -26.15
CA LEU A 7 5.46 3.02 -25.15
C LEU A 7 5.65 4.07 -24.06
N CYS A 8 4.91 5.17 -24.15
CA CYS A 8 4.89 6.20 -23.12
C CYS A 8 4.06 5.65 -21.94
N ILE A 9 4.73 4.97 -21.02
CA ILE A 9 4.12 4.49 -19.78
C ILE A 9 3.81 5.74 -18.94
N ARG A 10 2.56 6.18 -18.98
CA ARG A 10 2.06 7.20 -18.06
C ARG A 10 1.76 6.53 -16.73
N PHE A 11 2.74 6.53 -15.84
CA PHE A 11 2.54 6.13 -14.45
C PHE A 11 1.67 7.17 -13.71
N PHE A 12 0.42 6.83 -13.46
CA PHE A 12 -0.45 7.59 -12.55
C PHE A 12 -0.50 6.89 -11.19
N LEU A 13 0.51 7.10 -10.35
CA LEU A 13 0.45 6.68 -8.96
C LEU A 13 -0.22 7.77 -8.14
N VAL A 14 -1.52 7.61 -7.86
CA VAL A 14 -2.23 8.49 -6.94
C VAL A 14 -2.18 7.88 -5.55
N CYS A 15 -1.06 8.07 -4.87
CA CYS A 15 -0.99 7.85 -3.43
C CYS A 15 -1.30 9.17 -2.72
N ASN A 16 -2.57 9.57 -2.68
CA ASN A 16 -3.02 10.63 -1.79
C ASN A 16 -3.40 10.00 -0.44
N LEU A 17 -2.43 9.94 0.45
CA LEU A 17 -2.69 9.86 1.87
C LEU A 17 -3.36 11.16 2.31
N PHE A 18 -4.65 11.06 2.64
CA PHE A 18 -5.46 12.15 3.20
C PHE A 18 -5.74 13.33 2.26
N LEU A 19 -6.92 13.35 1.68
CA LEU A 19 -7.95 14.40 1.71
C LEU A 19 -8.97 14.16 0.58
N ASP A 20 -10.20 14.01 0.91
CA ASP A 20 -11.48 14.40 0.27
C ASP A 20 -11.64 14.47 -1.26
N ILE A 21 -10.78 13.90 -2.08
CA ILE A 21 -10.91 13.99 -3.53
C ILE A 21 -10.79 12.61 -4.18
N LEU A 22 -11.62 11.68 -3.79
CA LEU A 22 -11.88 10.54 -4.65
C LEU A 22 -13.39 10.27 -4.66
N ARG A 23 -14.12 11.08 -5.42
CA ARG A 23 -15.45 10.72 -5.86
C ARG A 23 -15.33 9.63 -6.91
N TYR A 24 -15.10 8.41 -6.47
CA TYR A 24 -15.21 7.26 -7.37
C TYR A 24 -16.68 6.90 -7.51
N LYS A 25 -17.26 7.24 -8.62
CA LYS A 25 -18.47 6.55 -9.08
C LYS A 25 -18.01 5.32 -9.83
N ILE A 26 -17.86 4.23 -9.11
CA ILE A 26 -17.27 3.03 -9.68
C ILE A 26 -18.40 2.13 -10.12
N VAL A 27 -18.64 2.05 -11.41
CA VAL A 27 -19.55 1.08 -12.03
C VAL A 27 -18.71 -0.11 -12.51
N ILE A 28 -18.75 -1.23 -11.79
CA ILE A 28 -18.30 -2.49 -12.38
C ILE A 28 -19.47 -3.08 -13.14
N SER A 29 -19.32 -3.23 -14.47
CA SER A 29 -20.19 -4.10 -15.23
C SER A 29 -20.04 -5.55 -14.76
N ARG A 30 -21.07 -6.38 -14.88
CA ARG A 30 -21.07 -7.79 -14.47
C ARG A 30 -20.04 -8.69 -15.18
N GLN A 31 -19.22 -8.13 -16.08
CA GLN A 31 -18.14 -8.83 -16.82
C GLN A 31 -16.76 -8.76 -16.12
N ALA A 32 -16.66 -8.11 -14.97
CA ALA A 32 -15.40 -7.84 -14.30
C ALA A 32 -14.77 -8.96 -13.42
N PRO A 33 -15.42 -10.09 -13.06
CA PRO A 33 -14.72 -11.15 -12.31
C PRO A 33 -13.51 -11.69 -13.04
N ASP A 34 -13.58 -11.82 -14.36
CA ASP A 34 -12.49 -12.37 -15.17
C ASP A 34 -11.30 -11.42 -15.21
N LEU A 35 -11.51 -10.13 -15.48
CA LEU A 35 -10.44 -9.14 -15.51
C LEU A 35 -9.67 -9.07 -14.18
N LEU A 36 -10.36 -9.07 -13.04
CA LEU A 36 -9.68 -9.02 -11.74
C LEU A 36 -8.82 -10.26 -11.49
N ASN A 37 -9.34 -11.44 -11.85
CA ASN A 37 -8.61 -12.69 -11.73
C ASN A 37 -7.39 -12.71 -12.64
N ASP A 38 -7.53 -12.28 -13.90
CA ASP A 38 -6.43 -12.17 -14.87
C ASP A 38 -5.32 -11.22 -14.36
N LEU A 39 -5.71 -10.07 -13.78
CA LEU A 39 -4.77 -9.11 -13.20
C LEU A 39 -4.06 -9.69 -11.98
N LEU A 40 -4.78 -10.39 -11.10
CA LEU A 40 -4.18 -11.06 -9.94
C LEU A 40 -3.22 -12.18 -10.37
N GLU A 41 -3.64 -13.05 -11.31
CA GLU A 41 -2.79 -14.12 -11.82
C GLU A 41 -1.52 -13.58 -12.46
N THR A 42 -1.64 -12.53 -13.28
CA THR A 42 -0.49 -11.85 -13.88
C THR A 42 0.41 -11.22 -12.81
N SER A 43 -0.16 -10.59 -11.79
CA SER A 43 0.61 -9.98 -10.70
C SER A 43 1.38 -10.99 -9.86
N PHE A 44 0.90 -12.25 -9.78
CA PHE A 44 1.60 -13.34 -9.08
C PHE A 44 2.88 -13.82 -9.80
N ARG A 45 3.18 -13.26 -10.98
CA ARG A 45 4.49 -13.43 -11.65
C ARG A 45 5.56 -12.50 -11.10
N ALA A 46 5.24 -11.62 -10.16
CA ALA A 46 6.21 -10.82 -9.43
C ALA A 46 7.28 -11.69 -8.74
N SER A 47 8.45 -11.13 -8.48
CA SER A 47 9.50 -11.82 -7.76
C SER A 47 9.03 -12.26 -6.36
N THR A 48 9.45 -13.44 -5.93
CA THR A 48 9.11 -14.01 -4.63
C THR A 48 10.32 -14.73 -4.02
N MET A 49 10.44 -14.67 -2.71
CA MET A 49 11.54 -15.28 -1.98
C MET A 49 11.55 -16.81 -2.18
N GLY A 50 12.61 -17.32 -2.84
CA GLY A 50 12.78 -18.74 -3.08
C GLY A 50 11.63 -19.45 -3.79
N GLY A 51 10.76 -18.75 -4.49
CA GLY A 51 9.56 -19.29 -5.12
C GLY A 51 8.45 -19.68 -4.14
N MET A 52 8.53 -19.27 -2.88
CA MET A 52 7.58 -19.68 -1.81
C MET A 52 6.22 -18.98 -1.91
N GLN A 53 6.13 -17.82 -2.58
CA GLN A 53 4.90 -17.03 -2.72
C GLN A 53 4.24 -16.74 -1.36
N LEU A 54 4.93 -15.98 -0.53
CA LEU A 54 4.59 -15.76 0.88
C LEU A 54 3.51 -14.69 1.09
N TYR A 55 2.47 -14.74 0.28
CA TYR A 55 1.36 -13.80 0.32
C TYR A 55 0.01 -14.48 0.10
N SER A 56 -1.03 -13.82 0.57
CA SER A 56 -2.43 -14.11 0.24
C SER A 56 -3.17 -12.82 -0.04
N VAL A 57 -4.20 -12.88 -0.88
CA VAL A 57 -5.04 -11.73 -1.23
C VAL A 57 -6.49 -12.05 -0.88
N ILE A 58 -7.11 -11.21 -0.05
CA ILE A 58 -8.53 -11.33 0.28
C ILE A 58 -9.30 -10.32 -0.56
N VAL A 59 -10.23 -10.84 -1.36
CA VAL A 59 -11.08 -10.06 -2.26
C VAL A 59 -12.41 -9.79 -1.57
N THR A 60 -12.67 -8.55 -1.18
CA THR A 60 -13.92 -8.15 -0.53
C THR A 60 -14.78 -7.35 -1.50
N ARG A 61 -15.97 -7.90 -1.84
CA ARG A 61 -16.98 -7.26 -2.68
C ARG A 61 -18.29 -7.02 -1.92
N ASP A 62 -18.53 -7.82 -0.89
CA ASP A 62 -19.74 -7.74 -0.08
C ASP A 62 -19.83 -6.41 0.67
N THR A 63 -20.99 -5.77 0.61
CA THR A 63 -21.20 -4.44 1.17
C THR A 63 -21.10 -4.43 2.69
N GLU A 64 -21.66 -5.44 3.37
CA GLU A 64 -21.60 -5.53 4.82
C GLU A 64 -20.18 -5.76 5.31
N MET A 65 -19.41 -6.58 4.58
CA MET A 65 -17.99 -6.82 4.89
C MET A 65 -17.16 -5.55 4.70
N LYS A 66 -17.41 -4.77 3.65
CA LYS A 66 -16.75 -3.46 3.44
C LYS A 66 -17.12 -2.46 4.53
N GLU A 67 -18.34 -2.46 5.00
CA GLU A 67 -18.78 -1.64 6.15
C GLU A 67 -18.05 -2.04 7.44
N LYS A 68 -17.87 -3.34 7.69
CA LYS A 68 -17.09 -3.85 8.83
C LYS A 68 -15.61 -3.52 8.75
N LEU A 69 -15.03 -3.47 7.55
CA LEU A 69 -13.62 -3.08 7.33
C LEU A 69 -13.40 -1.56 7.44
N SER A 70 -14.41 -0.76 7.13
CA SER A 70 -14.27 0.70 7.04
C SER A 70 -13.69 1.36 8.29
N PRO A 71 -14.05 0.99 9.53
CA PRO A 71 -13.46 1.57 10.74
C PRO A 71 -11.94 1.35 10.85
N ALA A 72 -11.41 0.22 10.38
CA ALA A 72 -9.98 -0.06 10.36
C ALA A 72 -9.21 0.96 9.49
N HIS A 73 -9.90 1.54 8.52
CA HIS A 73 -9.39 2.56 7.60
C HIS A 73 -9.95 3.97 7.91
N PHE A 74 -10.24 4.25 9.19
CA PHE A 74 -10.77 5.55 9.65
C PHE A 74 -12.03 6.02 8.91
N ASN A 75 -12.89 5.08 8.50
CA ASN A 75 -14.12 5.32 7.74
C ASN A 75 -13.91 6.09 6.42
N GLN A 76 -12.76 5.91 5.78
CA GLN A 76 -12.50 6.51 4.48
C GLN A 76 -13.55 6.06 3.46
N PRO A 77 -14.23 6.98 2.75
CA PRO A 77 -15.37 6.66 1.89
C PRO A 77 -15.05 5.64 0.79
N MET A 78 -13.81 5.62 0.27
CA MET A 78 -13.42 4.71 -0.79
C MET A 78 -13.50 3.24 -0.36
N VAL A 79 -13.37 2.91 0.91
CA VAL A 79 -13.49 1.53 1.39
C VAL A 79 -14.91 0.98 1.20
N LYS A 80 -15.92 1.81 1.48
CA LYS A 80 -17.34 1.44 1.31
C LYS A 80 -17.78 1.51 -0.15
N ASN A 81 -17.30 2.54 -0.87
CA ASN A 81 -17.80 2.89 -2.20
C ASN A 81 -17.11 2.10 -3.33
N ALA A 82 -15.87 1.65 -3.13
CA ALA A 82 -15.18 0.86 -4.13
C ALA A 82 -15.93 -0.46 -4.40
N PRO A 83 -16.02 -0.91 -5.67
CA PRO A 83 -16.60 -2.22 -5.99
C PRO A 83 -15.84 -3.36 -5.36
N VAL A 84 -14.51 -3.22 -5.30
CA VAL A 84 -13.60 -4.24 -4.78
C VAL A 84 -12.60 -3.62 -3.82
N VAL A 85 -12.41 -4.27 -2.69
CA VAL A 85 -11.35 -4.00 -1.73
C VAL A 85 -10.45 -5.24 -1.69
N LEU A 86 -9.17 -5.06 -1.95
CA LEU A 86 -8.16 -6.13 -1.89
C LEU A 86 -7.30 -5.92 -0.65
N THR A 87 -7.28 -6.92 0.26
CA THR A 87 -6.36 -6.92 1.38
C THR A 87 -5.23 -7.90 1.09
N PHE A 88 -4.03 -7.37 0.88
CA PHE A 88 -2.82 -8.16 0.66
C PHE A 88 -2.18 -8.47 2.01
N CYS A 89 -1.97 -9.76 2.27
CA CYS A 89 -1.47 -10.28 3.52
C CYS A 89 -0.11 -10.95 3.35
N ALA A 90 0.84 -10.65 4.24
CA ALA A 90 2.02 -11.48 4.45
C ALA A 90 1.55 -12.82 5.02
N ASP A 91 1.88 -13.95 4.36
CA ASP A 91 1.33 -15.27 4.67
C ASP A 91 2.41 -16.36 4.64
N PHE A 92 2.86 -16.77 5.83
CA PHE A 92 3.67 -17.96 5.99
C PHE A 92 2.86 -19.22 6.36
N ARG A 93 1.58 -19.07 6.69
CA ARG A 93 0.75 -20.19 7.17
C ARG A 93 0.61 -21.28 6.12
N ARG A 94 0.32 -20.93 4.88
CA ARG A 94 0.18 -21.91 3.79
C ARG A 94 1.47 -22.71 3.60
N PHE A 95 2.62 -22.05 3.61
CA PHE A 95 3.92 -22.69 3.47
C PHE A 95 4.26 -23.59 4.67
N CYS A 96 3.99 -23.14 5.90
CA CYS A 96 4.17 -23.94 7.10
C CYS A 96 3.32 -25.22 7.06
N LYS A 97 2.04 -25.13 6.70
CA LYS A 97 1.18 -26.28 6.55
C LYS A 97 1.68 -27.29 5.51
N TRP A 98 2.21 -26.79 4.40
CA TRP A 98 2.83 -27.66 3.40
C TRP A 98 4.07 -28.37 3.96
N CYS A 99 4.94 -27.68 4.69
CA CYS A 99 6.10 -28.27 5.36
C CYS A 99 5.66 -29.39 6.31
N GLU A 100 4.71 -29.14 7.19
CA GLU A 100 4.19 -30.09 8.18
C GLU A 100 3.61 -31.33 7.50
N GLN A 101 2.83 -31.19 6.44
CA GLN A 101 2.31 -32.33 5.66
C GLN A 101 3.42 -33.17 5.02
N ARG A 102 4.58 -32.58 4.78
CA ARG A 102 5.76 -33.24 4.20
C ARG A 102 6.77 -33.66 5.28
N LYS A 103 6.39 -33.62 6.55
CA LYS A 103 7.21 -34.01 7.71
C LYS A 103 8.45 -33.14 7.88
N ALA A 104 8.41 -31.92 7.38
CA ALA A 104 9.41 -30.88 7.63
C ALA A 104 8.99 -30.03 8.83
N VAL A 105 9.97 -29.50 9.55
CA VAL A 105 9.73 -28.64 10.71
C VAL A 105 9.92 -27.18 10.28
N PRO A 106 8.84 -26.39 10.15
CA PRO A 106 8.96 -24.99 9.79
C PRO A 106 9.52 -24.16 10.95
N GLY A 107 10.34 -23.14 10.62
CA GLY A 107 10.92 -22.20 11.59
C GLY A 107 10.69 -20.74 11.17
N TYR A 108 9.45 -20.40 10.78
CA TYR A 108 9.10 -19.13 10.14
C TYR A 108 8.29 -18.17 11.03
N ASP A 109 8.42 -18.33 12.34
CA ASP A 109 7.74 -17.55 13.38
C ASP A 109 8.62 -16.42 13.95
N ASN A 110 9.38 -15.76 13.09
CA ASN A 110 10.36 -14.73 13.45
C ASN A 110 10.28 -13.50 12.54
N LEU A 111 10.94 -12.43 12.95
CA LEU A 111 10.93 -11.14 12.23
C LEU A 111 11.46 -11.25 10.79
N MET A 112 12.52 -12.04 10.57
CA MET A 112 13.08 -12.19 9.21
C MET A 112 12.05 -12.85 8.28
N SER A 113 11.32 -13.84 8.76
CA SER A 113 10.24 -14.47 7.99
C SER A 113 9.11 -13.49 7.69
N PHE A 114 8.71 -12.67 8.67
CA PHE A 114 7.76 -11.59 8.40
C PHE A 114 8.26 -10.63 7.33
N MET A 115 9.51 -10.17 7.40
CA MET A 115 10.09 -9.26 6.41
C MET A 115 10.11 -9.87 5.01
N ASN A 116 10.46 -11.15 4.88
CA ASN A 116 10.44 -11.85 3.60
C ASN A 116 9.01 -11.91 3.01
N ALA A 117 8.02 -12.26 3.83
CA ALA A 117 6.62 -12.29 3.42
C ALA A 117 6.09 -10.89 3.09
N ALA A 118 6.51 -9.86 3.82
CA ALA A 118 6.15 -8.48 3.56
C ALA A 118 6.70 -8.00 2.21
N MET A 119 7.96 -8.31 1.89
CA MET A 119 8.55 -7.99 0.58
C MET A 119 7.79 -8.66 -0.56
N ASP A 120 7.54 -9.96 -0.49
CA ASP A 120 6.76 -10.69 -1.50
C ASP A 120 5.38 -10.05 -1.70
N THR A 121 4.69 -9.73 -0.60
CA THR A 121 3.36 -9.12 -0.60
C THR A 121 3.34 -7.76 -1.28
N LEU A 122 4.31 -6.88 -0.97
CA LEU A 122 4.38 -5.53 -1.55
C LEU A 122 4.75 -5.56 -3.03
N LEU A 123 5.63 -6.48 -3.45
CA LEU A 123 5.96 -6.67 -4.86
C LEU A 123 4.73 -7.07 -5.68
N VAL A 124 3.94 -8.02 -5.19
CA VAL A 124 2.69 -8.43 -5.84
C VAL A 124 1.66 -7.32 -5.84
N ALA A 125 1.49 -6.62 -4.71
CA ALA A 125 0.53 -5.52 -4.60
C ALA A 125 0.87 -4.38 -5.57
N GLN A 126 2.15 -3.99 -5.67
CA GLN A 126 2.58 -2.94 -6.60
C GLN A 126 2.46 -3.40 -8.07
N THR A 127 2.81 -4.64 -8.37
CA THR A 127 2.63 -5.20 -9.72
C THR A 127 1.17 -5.19 -10.10
N PHE A 128 0.26 -5.58 -9.20
CA PHE A 128 -1.18 -5.49 -9.42
C PHE A 128 -1.62 -4.04 -9.70
N CYS A 129 -1.17 -3.06 -8.92
CA CYS A 129 -1.51 -1.65 -9.14
C CYS A 129 -1.12 -1.20 -10.56
N THR A 130 0.09 -1.50 -10.99
CA THR A 130 0.59 -1.12 -12.33
C THR A 130 -0.26 -1.75 -13.44
N LEU A 131 -0.58 -3.04 -13.33
CA LEU A 131 -1.41 -3.75 -14.30
C LEU A 131 -2.86 -3.24 -14.30
N ALA A 132 -3.41 -2.93 -13.13
CA ALA A 132 -4.76 -2.39 -13.01
C ALA A 132 -4.88 -1.02 -13.68
N GLU A 133 -3.90 -0.12 -13.47
CA GLU A 133 -3.84 1.18 -14.11
C GLU A 133 -3.66 1.06 -15.63
N GLU A 134 -2.83 0.14 -16.10
CA GLU A 134 -2.68 -0.17 -17.54
C GLU A 134 -3.99 -0.66 -18.16
N ALA A 135 -4.79 -1.42 -17.40
CA ALA A 135 -6.12 -1.87 -17.80
C ALA A 135 -7.21 -0.81 -17.68
N GLY A 136 -6.87 0.43 -17.33
CA GLY A 136 -7.81 1.56 -17.19
C GLY A 136 -8.60 1.56 -15.87
N LEU A 137 -8.19 0.77 -14.87
CA LEU A 137 -8.78 0.82 -13.54
C LEU A 137 -8.12 1.92 -12.70
N GLY A 138 -8.89 2.48 -11.76
CA GLY A 138 -8.36 3.32 -10.69
C GLY A 138 -8.10 2.48 -9.45
N ILE A 139 -7.02 2.79 -8.75
CA ILE A 139 -6.65 2.15 -7.49
C ILE A 139 -6.42 3.20 -6.40
N CYS A 140 -6.64 2.83 -5.15
CA CYS A 140 -6.19 3.63 -4.02
C CYS A 140 -5.51 2.72 -2.99
N TYR A 141 -4.23 3.00 -2.74
CA TYR A 141 -3.39 2.29 -1.79
C TYR A 141 -3.63 2.85 -0.38
N LEU A 142 -4.13 2.04 0.55
CA LEU A 142 -4.50 2.48 1.89
C LEU A 142 -3.36 2.23 2.88
N GLY A 143 -2.59 3.26 3.20
CA GLY A 143 -1.53 3.22 4.21
C GLY A 143 -2.03 2.95 5.64
N THR A 144 -3.34 3.06 5.86
CA THR A 144 -3.99 2.85 7.16
C THR A 144 -4.06 1.39 7.60
N THR A 145 -3.75 0.44 6.73
CA THR A 145 -3.84 -1.01 7.01
C THR A 145 -2.98 -1.41 8.21
N THR A 146 -1.76 -0.89 8.30
CA THR A 146 -0.83 -1.20 9.39
C THR A 146 -1.09 -0.40 10.67
N TYR A 147 -1.99 0.58 10.64
CA TYR A 147 -2.36 1.37 11.83
C TYR A 147 -3.35 0.63 12.73
N ASN A 148 -4.31 -0.10 12.12
CA ASN A 148 -5.33 -0.86 12.83
C ASN A 148 -5.36 -2.35 12.38
N PRO A 149 -4.22 -3.05 12.36
CA PRO A 149 -4.15 -4.39 11.79
C PRO A 149 -5.01 -5.40 12.56
N GLN A 150 -5.16 -5.26 13.88
CA GLN A 150 -5.98 -6.16 14.68
C GLN A 150 -7.45 -6.15 14.22
N MET A 151 -8.01 -4.97 13.95
CA MET A 151 -9.40 -4.86 13.49
C MET A 151 -9.61 -5.54 12.14
N ILE A 152 -8.63 -5.47 11.24
CA ILE A 152 -8.66 -6.17 9.94
C ILE A 152 -8.55 -7.68 10.15
N ILE A 153 -7.65 -8.14 11.03
CA ILE A 153 -7.48 -9.55 11.39
C ILE A 153 -8.79 -10.14 11.91
N ASP A 154 -9.42 -9.46 12.85
CA ASP A 154 -10.68 -9.92 13.45
C ASP A 154 -11.82 -9.94 12.41
N THR A 155 -11.92 -8.90 11.58
CA THR A 155 -12.97 -8.78 10.56
C THR A 155 -12.82 -9.82 9.46
N LEU A 156 -11.61 -10.07 8.99
CA LEU A 156 -11.31 -11.02 7.92
C LEU A 156 -10.96 -12.42 8.44
N GLN A 157 -10.97 -12.64 9.76
CA GLN A 157 -10.67 -13.91 10.43
C GLN A 157 -9.29 -14.48 10.02
N LEU A 158 -8.27 -13.59 10.01
CA LEU A 158 -6.93 -13.97 9.63
C LEU A 158 -6.29 -14.87 10.69
N PRO A 159 -5.80 -16.07 10.34
CA PRO A 159 -5.18 -16.96 11.29
C PRO A 159 -3.74 -16.53 11.63
N GLU A 160 -3.11 -17.22 12.59
CA GLU A 160 -1.67 -17.06 12.87
C GLU A 160 -0.82 -17.20 11.61
N LEU A 161 0.30 -16.47 11.56
CA LEU A 161 1.22 -16.35 10.44
C LEU A 161 0.61 -15.75 9.16
N VAL A 162 -0.54 -15.03 9.30
CA VAL A 162 -1.13 -14.20 8.25
C VAL A 162 -1.33 -12.79 8.79
N PHE A 163 -0.72 -11.79 8.16
CA PHE A 163 -0.77 -10.39 8.62
C PHE A 163 -1.19 -9.45 7.48
N PRO A 164 -2.21 -8.58 7.68
CA PRO A 164 -2.65 -7.64 6.66
C PRO A 164 -1.60 -6.53 6.49
N LEU A 165 -0.97 -6.47 5.33
CA LEU A 165 0.13 -5.55 5.07
C LEU A 165 -0.31 -4.29 4.35
N THR A 166 -1.16 -4.44 3.34
CA THR A 166 -1.74 -3.31 2.61
C THR A 166 -3.12 -3.63 2.07
N THR A 167 -3.94 -2.59 1.94
CA THR A 167 -5.27 -2.68 1.35
C THR A 167 -5.34 -1.75 0.14
N ILE A 168 -5.95 -2.22 -0.94
CA ILE A 168 -6.11 -1.47 -2.19
C ILE A 168 -7.58 -1.50 -2.57
N THR A 169 -8.17 -0.33 -2.78
CA THR A 169 -9.50 -0.22 -3.39
C THR A 169 -9.35 -0.15 -4.90
N VAL A 170 -10.23 -0.83 -5.61
CA VAL A 170 -10.13 -1.00 -7.09
C VAL A 170 -11.46 -0.73 -7.75
N GLY A 171 -11.41 -0.04 -8.90
CA GLY A 171 -12.56 0.16 -9.75
C GLY A 171 -12.29 1.08 -10.93
N TYR A 172 -13.30 1.44 -11.71
CA TYR A 172 -13.15 2.42 -12.78
C TYR A 172 -13.19 3.84 -12.21
N PRO A 173 -12.21 4.70 -12.53
CA PRO A 173 -12.18 6.05 -12.01
C PRO A 173 -13.26 6.93 -12.68
N ASP A 174 -13.94 7.75 -11.89
CA ASP A 174 -14.87 8.77 -12.40
C ASP A 174 -14.12 9.93 -13.07
N SER A 175 -12.93 10.23 -12.57
CA SER A 175 -12.03 11.24 -13.13
C SER A 175 -10.57 10.82 -12.92
N ILE A 176 -9.69 11.28 -13.79
CA ILE A 176 -8.24 11.08 -13.63
C ILE A 176 -7.69 12.31 -12.91
N PRO A 177 -7.21 12.18 -11.68
CA PRO A 177 -6.65 13.31 -10.94
C PRO A 177 -5.32 13.78 -11.56
N ALA A 178 -4.94 15.02 -11.27
CA ALA A 178 -3.63 15.53 -11.64
C ALA A 178 -2.52 14.69 -10.99
N GLN A 179 -1.43 14.53 -11.71
CA GLN A 179 -0.26 13.84 -11.16
C GLN A 179 0.35 14.64 -10.02
N VAL A 180 0.53 14.00 -8.85
CA VAL A 180 1.20 14.62 -7.71
C VAL A 180 2.71 14.73 -7.94
N ASP A 181 3.33 15.72 -7.30
CA ASP A 181 4.76 15.96 -7.36
C ASP A 181 5.61 14.79 -6.87
N ARG A 182 6.84 14.76 -7.30
CA ARG A 182 7.90 13.90 -6.77
C ARG A 182 9.17 14.71 -6.57
N LEU A 183 9.99 14.30 -5.64
CA LEU A 183 11.34 14.83 -5.54
C LEU A 183 12.14 14.46 -6.80
N PRO A 184 13.14 15.26 -7.17
CA PRO A 184 13.99 14.97 -8.32
C PRO A 184 14.80 13.68 -8.12
N LEU A 185 15.30 13.10 -9.22
CA LEU A 185 15.95 11.79 -9.20
C LEU A 185 17.15 11.74 -8.22
N GLU A 186 17.91 12.80 -8.15
CA GLU A 186 19.07 12.94 -7.26
C GLU A 186 18.73 12.88 -5.77
N ALA A 187 17.46 13.04 -5.40
CA ALA A 187 17.01 12.87 -4.02
C ALA A 187 16.96 11.41 -3.57
N ALA A 188 17.03 10.46 -4.49
CA ALA A 188 16.86 9.04 -4.19
C ALA A 188 17.93 8.14 -4.83
N VAL A 189 18.72 8.65 -5.76
CA VAL A 189 19.73 7.87 -6.48
C VAL A 189 21.13 8.33 -6.10
N HIS A 190 21.86 7.44 -5.46
CA HIS A 190 23.29 7.60 -5.14
C HIS A 190 24.12 6.70 -6.04
N GLN A 191 25.30 7.18 -6.47
CA GLN A 191 26.21 6.41 -7.28
C GLN A 191 27.24 5.71 -6.37
N GLU A 192 27.40 4.40 -6.54
CA GLU A 192 28.33 3.52 -5.83
C GLU A 192 28.10 3.44 -4.31
N THR A 193 28.02 4.59 -3.61
CA THR A 193 27.85 4.69 -2.16
C THR A 193 26.78 5.70 -1.80
N TYR A 194 26.20 5.57 -0.61
CA TYR A 194 25.30 6.58 -0.08
C TYR A 194 26.07 7.87 0.25
N HIS A 195 25.54 9.00 -0.23
CA HIS A 195 26.04 10.33 0.10
C HIS A 195 25.01 11.04 0.95
N ASP A 196 25.41 11.56 2.11
CA ASP A 196 24.54 12.32 2.99
C ASP A 196 24.28 13.72 2.42
N TYR A 197 23.19 14.34 2.86
CA TYR A 197 22.71 15.62 2.34
C TYR A 197 23.24 16.79 3.18
N THR A 198 23.80 17.80 2.49
CA THR A 198 24.06 19.12 3.11
C THR A 198 22.77 19.92 3.21
N SER A 199 22.81 21.04 3.94
CA SER A 199 21.67 21.97 4.02
C SER A 199 21.30 22.52 2.63
N GLU A 200 22.29 22.83 1.81
CA GLU A 200 22.12 23.33 0.45
C GLU A 200 21.47 22.27 -0.46
N ASP A 201 21.81 20.99 -0.28
CA ASP A 201 21.17 19.89 -1.02
C ASP A 201 19.69 19.80 -0.65
N ILE A 202 19.37 19.85 0.64
CA ILE A 202 17.98 19.79 1.12
C ILE A 202 17.18 20.98 0.58
N ASP A 203 17.69 22.19 0.67
CA ASP A 203 17.02 23.39 0.13
C ASP A 203 16.71 23.23 -1.35
N LYS A 204 17.69 22.76 -2.14
CA LYS A 204 17.52 22.54 -3.58
C LYS A 204 16.49 21.44 -3.88
N LEU A 205 16.56 20.30 -3.19
CA LEU A 205 15.72 19.13 -3.45
C LEU A 205 14.25 19.39 -3.13
N TYR A 206 13.96 20.21 -2.11
CA TYR A 206 12.59 20.48 -1.65
C TYR A 206 12.02 21.79 -2.19
N ALA A 207 12.81 22.65 -2.82
CA ALA A 207 12.38 23.97 -3.31
C ALA A 207 11.12 23.93 -4.17
N TYR A 208 11.04 22.99 -5.12
CA TYR A 208 9.86 22.85 -5.98
C TYR A 208 8.64 22.44 -5.15
N LYS A 209 8.75 21.43 -4.32
CA LYS A 209 7.67 20.93 -3.46
C LYS A 209 7.12 22.04 -2.56
N GLU A 210 7.98 22.81 -1.92
CA GLU A 210 7.60 23.92 -1.04
C GLU A 210 6.99 25.10 -1.80
N SER A 211 7.34 25.28 -3.08
CA SER A 211 6.79 26.34 -3.93
C SER A 211 5.36 26.10 -4.38
N LEU A 212 4.86 24.85 -4.32
CA LEU A 212 3.54 24.48 -4.81
C LEU A 212 2.41 25.19 -4.05
N PRO A 213 1.41 25.75 -4.76
CA PRO A 213 0.31 26.51 -4.13
C PRO A 213 -0.44 25.69 -3.06
N GLU A 214 -0.71 24.43 -3.33
CA GLU A 214 -1.38 23.51 -2.39
C GLU A 214 -0.58 23.29 -1.10
N ASN A 215 0.75 23.25 -1.19
CA ASN A 215 1.61 23.10 -0.01
C ASN A 215 1.70 24.40 0.80
N LYS A 216 1.69 25.55 0.15
CA LYS A 216 1.59 26.85 0.82
C LYS A 216 0.25 27.00 1.55
N GLN A 217 -0.85 26.58 0.90
CA GLN A 217 -2.16 26.57 1.52
C GLN A 217 -2.18 25.66 2.76
N PHE A 218 -1.56 24.47 2.73
CA PHE A 218 -1.46 23.59 3.90
C PHE A 218 -0.70 24.23 5.07
N ILE A 219 0.35 24.99 4.80
CA ILE A 219 1.09 25.73 5.83
C ILE A 219 0.16 26.75 6.50
N GLU A 220 -0.55 27.58 5.69
CA GLU A 220 -1.46 28.61 6.17
C GLU A 220 -2.64 28.03 6.97
N GLU A 221 -3.34 27.01 6.44
CA GLU A 221 -4.48 26.34 7.10
C GLU A 221 -4.13 25.74 8.44
N ASN A 222 -2.91 25.21 8.59
CA ASN A 222 -2.43 24.62 9.82
C ASN A 222 -1.66 25.58 10.74
N GLN A 223 -1.53 26.87 10.35
CA GLN A 223 -0.84 27.90 11.13
C GLN A 223 0.61 27.49 11.47
N LYS A 224 1.32 26.95 10.48
CA LYS A 224 2.72 26.55 10.60
C LYS A 224 3.64 27.48 9.81
N GLU A 225 4.93 27.43 10.11
CA GLU A 225 5.94 28.22 9.41
C GLU A 225 6.45 27.50 8.16
N THR A 226 6.49 26.18 8.20
CA THR A 226 7.05 25.34 7.13
C THR A 226 6.18 24.13 6.83
N LEU A 227 6.32 23.59 5.61
CA LEU A 227 5.66 22.35 5.22
C LEU A 227 6.11 21.15 6.08
N ALA A 228 7.39 21.12 6.45
CA ALA A 228 7.94 20.08 7.32
C ALA A 228 7.21 20.02 8.66
N GLN A 229 6.89 21.18 9.27
CA GLN A 229 6.11 21.24 10.51
C GLN A 229 4.68 20.73 10.33
N VAL A 230 4.06 20.90 9.16
CA VAL A 230 2.74 20.28 8.88
C VAL A 230 2.84 18.76 8.94
N PHE A 231 3.93 18.16 8.45
CA PHE A 231 4.16 16.72 8.53
C PHE A 231 4.40 16.25 9.96
N THR A 232 5.28 16.92 10.70
CA THR A 232 5.72 16.46 12.04
C THR A 232 4.74 16.75 13.16
N ASP A 233 4.01 17.88 13.07
CA ASP A 233 3.18 18.34 14.17
C ASP A 233 1.70 18.01 13.99
N ILE A 234 1.25 17.79 12.74
CA ILE A 234 -0.16 17.58 12.42
C ILE A 234 -0.44 16.20 11.85
N ARG A 235 0.30 15.79 10.80
CA ARG A 235 -0.04 14.57 10.02
C ARG A 235 0.57 13.30 10.58
N TYR A 236 1.84 13.36 10.97
CA TYR A 236 2.64 12.20 11.39
C TYR A 236 3.40 12.56 12.66
N THR A 237 2.64 12.82 13.74
CA THR A 237 3.26 13.26 15.00
C THR A 237 4.15 12.15 15.58
N LYS A 238 5.20 12.53 16.28
CA LYS A 238 6.08 11.59 16.98
C LYS A 238 5.27 10.64 17.88
N LYS A 239 4.31 11.18 18.63
CA LYS A 239 3.46 10.42 19.54
C LYS A 239 2.63 9.36 18.79
N ASP A 240 2.03 9.73 17.67
CA ASP A 240 1.22 8.79 16.89
C ASP A 240 2.09 7.72 16.24
N ASN A 241 3.26 8.10 15.71
CA ASN A 241 4.22 7.15 15.14
C ASN A 241 4.70 6.13 16.18
N GLU A 242 5.05 6.56 17.39
CA GLU A 242 5.46 5.67 18.49
C GLU A 242 4.31 4.73 18.88
N PHE A 243 3.10 5.26 19.06
CA PHE A 243 1.91 4.47 19.39
C PHE A 243 1.59 3.42 18.32
N MET A 244 1.60 3.82 17.04
CA MET A 244 1.33 2.90 15.92
C MET A 244 2.40 1.82 15.80
N SER A 245 3.67 2.17 16.04
CA SER A 245 4.78 1.22 16.05
C SER A 245 4.62 0.16 17.14
N ASP A 246 4.29 0.58 18.36
CA ASP A 246 4.07 -0.34 19.47
C ASP A 246 2.88 -1.26 19.23
N ASN A 247 1.79 -0.72 18.68
CA ASN A 247 0.62 -1.51 18.29
C ASN A 247 0.97 -2.55 17.22
N LEU A 248 1.71 -2.15 16.19
CA LEU A 248 2.18 -3.04 15.13
C LEU A 248 3.00 -4.21 15.70
N LEU A 249 3.98 -3.91 16.54
CA LEU A 249 4.81 -4.95 17.19
C LEU A 249 3.98 -5.90 18.05
N LYS A 250 3.01 -5.36 18.81
CA LYS A 250 2.08 -6.17 19.60
C LYS A 250 1.30 -7.15 18.73
N VAL A 251 0.71 -6.67 17.64
CA VAL A 251 -0.10 -7.49 16.75
C VAL A 251 0.77 -8.51 15.99
N LEU A 252 1.99 -8.16 15.59
CA LEU A 252 2.93 -9.13 14.99
C LEU A 252 3.26 -10.28 15.95
N ARG A 253 3.43 -10.00 17.26
CA ARG A 253 3.60 -11.05 18.27
C ARG A 253 2.36 -11.93 18.38
N GLN A 254 1.17 -11.34 18.44
CA GLN A 254 -0.10 -12.06 18.49
C GLN A 254 -0.31 -12.96 17.27
N GLN A 255 0.13 -12.52 16.09
CA GLN A 255 0.10 -13.29 14.86
C GLN A 255 1.25 -14.30 14.71
N GLY A 256 2.10 -14.43 15.73
CA GLY A 256 3.13 -15.45 15.78
C GLY A 256 4.41 -15.15 15.00
N PHE A 257 4.62 -13.94 14.51
CA PHE A 257 5.83 -13.54 13.78
C PHE A 257 6.99 -13.08 14.66
N LEU A 258 6.79 -12.89 15.95
CA LEU A 258 7.81 -12.43 16.90
C LEU A 258 7.83 -13.30 18.16
N LYS A 259 8.02 -14.59 17.98
CA LYS A 259 8.21 -15.54 19.09
C LYS A 259 9.62 -15.53 19.61
#